data_469ad9bf577a2c232152fe8ff8b36f6b
#
_entry.id   469ad9bf577a2c232152fe8ff8b36f6b
#
_cell.length_a   1.000
_cell.length_b   1.000
_cell.length_c   1.000
_cell.angle_alpha   90.00
_cell.angle_beta   90.00
_cell.angle_gamma   90.00
#
_symmetry.space_group_name_H-M   'P 1'
#
loop_
_entity.id
_entity.type
_entity.pdbx_description
1 polymer ?
#
loop_
_entity_poly.entity_id
_entity_poly.type
_entity_poly.pdbx_seq_one_letter_code
_entity_poly.pdbx_strand_id
1 'polypeptide(L)'
;PTKVKNTIFKKNIKVYYIDAENIASKNNLKGKISKIMEVLILNLLNVEDATSMLEETIKKSFATKGKDIVNNNILAIHEAISNLKELKVTHEYDETISIVDDSIINMINERRGNEIPVSKLMDFACGRFPGATTNNEKRNISNIVPRWIKENCIECGMCVLACPHAVIRAIANESDADGIPFIGKDGLKYSIKISEKDCTGCGVCASVCPGKMGKKALEMVEKTEKVGIDFDAIKSVNPLPKTTIKGVALERPLFAYSGACAGCGET
;
A
#
# COMPACT_ATOMS: atom_id res chain seq x y z
N PRO A 1 5.76 -9.22 14.50
CA PRO A 1 7.18 -9.61 14.46
C PRO A 1 7.67 -9.87 15.89
N THR A 2 8.49 -10.90 16.09
CA THR A 2 9.00 -11.34 17.40
C THR A 2 9.73 -10.20 18.13
N LYS A 3 10.58 -9.47 17.42
CA LYS A 3 11.32 -8.31 17.96
C LYS A 3 10.38 -7.26 18.58
N VAL A 4 9.25 -6.96 17.92
CA VAL A 4 8.26 -5.99 18.44
C VAL A 4 7.60 -6.52 19.71
N LYS A 5 7.18 -7.79 19.72
CA LYS A 5 6.58 -8.42 20.91
C LYS A 5 7.56 -8.42 22.09
N ASN A 6 8.82 -8.79 21.85
CA ASN A 6 9.87 -8.76 22.86
C ASN A 6 10.13 -7.33 23.39
N THR A 7 10.10 -6.33 22.52
CA THR A 7 10.22 -4.92 22.93
C THR A 7 9.03 -4.50 23.81
N ILE A 8 7.81 -4.88 23.43
CA ILE A 8 6.59 -4.62 24.22
C ILE A 8 6.71 -5.25 25.60
N PHE A 9 7.14 -6.51 25.66
CA PHE A 9 7.31 -7.24 26.91
C PHE A 9 8.41 -6.63 27.78
N LYS A 10 9.64 -6.46 27.25
CA LYS A 10 10.79 -5.92 28.00
C LYS A 10 10.56 -4.50 28.53
N LYS A 11 9.86 -3.67 27.80
CA LYS A 11 9.59 -2.27 28.17
C LYS A 11 8.23 -2.10 28.86
N ASN A 12 7.48 -3.17 29.09
CA ASN A 12 6.13 -3.15 29.69
C ASN A 12 5.20 -2.13 28.99
N ILE A 13 5.20 -2.14 27.64
CA ILE A 13 4.41 -1.22 26.84
C ILE A 13 2.97 -1.73 26.76
N LYS A 14 2.01 -0.88 27.10
CA LYS A 14 0.59 -1.16 26.88
C LYS A 14 0.26 -0.93 25.41
N VAL A 15 -0.29 -1.93 24.74
CA VAL A 15 -0.71 -1.86 23.34
C VAL A 15 -2.21 -2.07 23.26
N TYR A 16 -2.89 -1.13 22.62
CA TYR A 16 -4.32 -1.21 22.38
C TYR A 16 -4.59 -1.33 20.88
N TYR A 17 -5.66 -2.03 20.53
CA TYR A 17 -6.07 -2.17 19.13
C TYR A 17 -7.59 -2.15 18.99
N ILE A 18 -8.05 -1.72 17.81
CA ILE A 18 -9.46 -1.63 17.47
C ILE A 18 -9.63 -1.77 15.96
N ASP A 19 -10.75 -2.32 15.54
CA ASP A 19 -11.18 -2.32 14.13
C ASP A 19 -12.05 -1.08 13.86
N ALA A 20 -11.39 0.06 13.68
CA ALA A 20 -12.05 1.35 13.48
C ALA A 20 -12.81 1.41 12.13
N GLU A 21 -12.33 0.73 11.10
CA GLU A 21 -12.99 0.66 9.78
C GLU A 21 -14.34 -0.06 9.86
N ASN A 22 -14.41 -1.16 10.59
CA ASN A 22 -15.64 -1.90 10.80
C ASN A 22 -16.67 -1.05 11.57
N ILE A 23 -16.23 -0.37 12.64
CA ILE A 23 -17.09 0.54 13.41
C ILE A 23 -17.61 1.69 12.52
N ALA A 24 -16.73 2.31 11.75
CA ALA A 24 -17.11 3.37 10.83
C ALA A 24 -18.12 2.88 9.78
N SER A 25 -17.91 1.69 9.22
CA SER A 25 -18.79 1.09 8.22
C SER A 25 -20.17 0.78 8.78
N LYS A 26 -20.27 0.19 9.97
CA LYS A 26 -21.54 -0.09 10.65
C LYS A 26 -22.35 1.17 10.93
N ASN A 27 -21.68 2.27 11.22
CA ASN A 27 -22.31 3.56 11.51
C ASN A 27 -22.43 4.46 10.26
N ASN A 28 -22.40 3.91 9.04
CA ASN A 28 -22.49 4.65 7.77
C ASN A 28 -21.45 5.76 7.60
N LEU A 29 -20.28 5.61 8.20
CA LEU A 29 -19.14 6.52 8.16
C LEU A 29 -17.97 5.96 7.35
N LYS A 30 -18.21 5.11 6.35
CA LYS A 30 -17.19 4.38 5.59
C LYS A 30 -15.97 5.26 5.25
N GLY A 31 -14.78 4.80 5.67
CA GLY A 31 -13.52 5.49 5.46
C GLY A 31 -13.27 6.71 6.38
N LYS A 32 -14.13 6.99 7.37
CA LYS A 32 -14.00 8.17 8.26
C LYS A 32 -13.80 7.74 9.71
N ILE A 33 -12.57 7.41 10.05
CA ILE A 33 -12.21 6.88 11.38
C ILE A 33 -11.65 7.94 12.34
N SER A 34 -11.47 9.19 11.90
CA SER A 34 -10.75 10.21 12.69
C SER A 34 -11.37 10.45 14.06
N LYS A 35 -12.69 10.59 14.15
CA LYS A 35 -13.37 10.82 15.45
C LYS A 35 -13.35 9.60 16.35
N ILE A 36 -13.37 8.41 15.78
CA ILE A 36 -13.17 7.13 16.49
C ILE A 36 -11.79 7.10 17.15
N MET A 37 -10.74 7.43 16.40
CA MET A 37 -9.38 7.45 16.93
C MET A 37 -9.17 8.58 17.94
N GLU A 38 -9.76 9.74 17.72
CA GLU A 38 -9.67 10.91 18.60
C GLU A 38 -10.23 10.60 19.99
N VAL A 39 -11.44 10.02 20.09
CA VAL A 39 -12.04 9.68 21.39
C VAL A 39 -11.20 8.65 22.14
N LEU A 40 -10.61 7.68 21.46
CA LEU A 40 -9.78 6.66 22.09
C LEU A 40 -8.49 7.25 22.65
N ILE A 41 -7.82 8.13 21.90
CA ILE A 41 -6.61 8.81 22.35
C ILE A 41 -6.91 9.65 23.59
N LEU A 42 -7.97 10.44 23.56
CA LEU A 42 -8.35 11.30 24.69
C LEU A 42 -8.69 10.46 25.95
N ASN A 43 -9.40 9.35 25.78
CA ASN A 43 -9.72 8.45 26.91
C ASN A 43 -8.44 7.77 27.44
N LEU A 44 -7.54 7.29 26.60
CA LEU A 44 -6.27 6.67 27.02
C LEU A 44 -5.33 7.67 27.72
N LEU A 45 -5.43 8.96 27.38
CA LEU A 45 -4.72 10.04 28.06
C LEU A 45 -5.41 10.50 29.36
N ASN A 46 -6.53 9.89 29.72
CA ASN A 46 -7.36 10.24 30.90
C ASN A 46 -7.80 11.72 30.91
N VAL A 47 -8.16 12.26 29.75
CA VAL A 47 -8.72 13.60 29.65
C VAL A 47 -10.12 13.58 30.24
N GLU A 48 -10.37 14.42 31.25
CA GLU A 48 -11.69 14.55 31.87
C GLU A 48 -12.73 14.98 30.83
N ASP A 49 -13.92 14.41 30.92
CA ASP A 49 -15.07 14.69 30.03
C ASP A 49 -14.78 14.57 28.51
N ALA A 50 -13.72 13.85 28.13
CA ALA A 50 -13.28 13.71 26.73
C ALA A 50 -14.41 13.35 25.77
N THR A 51 -15.26 12.41 26.16
CA THR A 51 -16.37 11.95 25.31
C THR A 51 -17.42 13.04 25.13
N SER A 52 -17.82 13.73 26.19
CA SER A 52 -18.80 14.82 26.14
C SER A 52 -18.28 16.02 25.34
N MET A 53 -17.02 16.39 25.52
CA MET A 53 -16.34 17.44 24.73
C MET A 53 -16.34 17.11 23.25
N LEU A 54 -16.05 15.85 22.91
CA LEU A 54 -16.01 15.41 21.53
C LEU A 54 -17.40 15.36 20.90
N GLU A 55 -18.44 14.95 21.65
CA GLU A 55 -19.83 15.03 21.18
C GLU A 55 -20.25 16.45 20.83
N GLU A 56 -19.92 17.43 21.71
CA GLU A 56 -20.19 18.83 21.41
C GLU A 56 -19.45 19.31 20.16
N THR A 57 -18.20 18.90 20.01
CA THR A 57 -17.39 19.23 18.84
C THR A 57 -18.00 18.63 17.58
N ILE A 58 -18.48 17.38 17.63
CA ILE A 58 -19.17 16.72 16.53
C ILE A 58 -20.46 17.49 16.18
N LYS A 59 -21.29 17.82 17.19
CA LYS A 59 -22.54 18.58 16.99
C LYS A 59 -22.27 19.92 16.29
N LYS A 60 -21.22 20.65 16.72
CA LYS A 60 -20.83 21.94 16.13
C LYS A 60 -20.27 21.78 14.71
N SER A 61 -19.32 20.86 14.52
CA SER A 61 -18.57 20.71 13.26
C SER A 61 -19.41 20.12 12.12
N PHE A 62 -20.39 19.29 12.45
CA PHE A 62 -21.22 18.60 11.46
C PHE A 62 -22.66 19.10 11.43
N ALA A 63 -22.99 20.20 12.12
CA ALA A 63 -24.34 20.78 12.16
C ALA A 63 -24.95 20.99 10.75
N THR A 64 -24.13 21.44 9.80
CA THR A 64 -24.56 21.73 8.41
C THR A 64 -24.65 20.49 7.53
N LYS A 65 -24.13 19.33 7.98
CA LYS A 65 -24.08 18.08 7.20
C LYS A 65 -25.29 17.16 7.43
N GLY A 66 -26.20 17.56 8.32
CA GLY A 66 -27.42 16.81 8.64
C GLY A 66 -27.33 16.04 9.96
N LYS A 67 -28.49 15.84 10.57
CA LYS A 67 -28.63 15.19 11.89
C LYS A 67 -28.12 13.74 11.89
N ASP A 68 -28.31 13.01 10.80
CA ASP A 68 -27.89 11.61 10.71
C ASP A 68 -26.36 11.48 10.77
N ILE A 69 -25.62 12.38 10.13
CA ILE A 69 -24.16 12.40 10.18
C ILE A 69 -23.67 12.70 11.59
N VAL A 70 -24.30 13.61 12.30
CA VAL A 70 -23.99 13.91 13.70
C VAL A 70 -24.23 12.68 14.56
N ASN A 71 -25.42 12.08 14.47
CA ASN A 71 -25.77 10.89 15.26
C ASN A 71 -24.88 9.70 14.99
N ASN A 72 -24.57 9.42 13.72
CA ASN A 72 -23.69 8.32 13.32
C ASN A 72 -22.28 8.50 13.90
N ASN A 73 -21.74 9.71 13.92
CA ASN A 73 -20.44 9.97 14.55
C ASN A 73 -20.49 9.79 16.06
N ILE A 74 -21.57 10.21 16.73
CA ILE A 74 -21.73 10.02 18.19
C ILE A 74 -21.84 8.53 18.50
N LEU A 75 -22.63 7.76 17.77
CA LEU A 75 -22.73 6.30 17.96
C LEU A 75 -21.37 5.62 17.75
N ALA A 76 -20.64 6.02 16.73
CA ALA A 76 -19.33 5.44 16.42
C ALA A 76 -18.29 5.68 17.53
N ILE A 77 -18.26 6.85 18.18
CA ILE A 77 -17.32 7.11 19.28
C ILE A 77 -17.67 6.31 20.52
N HIS A 78 -18.94 6.10 20.85
CA HIS A 78 -19.36 5.25 21.97
C HIS A 78 -19.06 3.77 21.69
N GLU A 79 -19.32 3.29 20.46
CA GLU A 79 -18.98 1.93 20.06
C GLU A 79 -17.47 1.70 20.12
N ALA A 80 -16.66 2.71 19.76
CA ALA A 80 -15.22 2.62 19.82
C ALA A 80 -14.69 2.39 21.24
N ILE A 81 -15.18 3.13 22.20
CA ILE A 81 -14.76 3.01 23.61
C ILE A 81 -15.03 1.60 24.12
N SER A 82 -16.20 1.04 23.81
CA SER A 82 -16.60 -0.30 24.25
C SER A 82 -15.87 -1.44 23.54
N ASN A 83 -15.33 -1.20 22.35
CA ASN A 83 -14.64 -2.21 21.54
C ASN A 83 -13.10 -2.11 21.57
N LEU A 84 -12.53 -1.20 22.35
CA LEU A 84 -11.09 -1.09 22.53
C LEU A 84 -10.55 -2.33 23.25
N LYS A 85 -9.53 -2.96 22.69
CA LYS A 85 -8.92 -4.18 23.23
C LYS A 85 -7.46 -3.95 23.56
N GLU A 86 -7.00 -4.55 24.65
CA GLU A 86 -5.59 -4.56 25.03
C GLU A 86 -4.92 -5.83 24.53
N LEU A 87 -3.78 -5.67 23.85
CA LEU A 87 -2.90 -6.78 23.47
C LEU A 87 -1.94 -7.07 24.62
N LYS A 88 -2.13 -8.19 25.29
CA LYS A 88 -1.23 -8.64 26.37
C LYS A 88 -0.11 -9.50 25.78
N VAL A 89 1.13 -9.06 25.98
CA VAL A 89 2.33 -9.86 25.68
C VAL A 89 2.89 -10.35 27.01
N THR A 90 2.70 -11.64 27.31
CA THR A 90 2.94 -12.24 28.63
C THR A 90 4.30 -12.91 28.79
N HIS A 91 5.03 -13.12 27.68
CA HIS A 91 6.33 -13.78 27.70
C HIS A 91 7.22 -13.27 26.56
N GLU A 92 8.50 -13.52 26.67
CA GLU A 92 9.46 -13.28 25.61
C GLU A 92 9.40 -14.42 24.58
N TYR A 93 9.50 -14.07 23.32
CA TYR A 93 9.50 -15.03 22.20
C TYR A 93 10.94 -15.28 21.77
N ASP A 94 11.27 -16.51 21.39
CA ASP A 94 12.56 -16.82 20.82
C ASP A 94 12.80 -15.99 19.54
N GLU A 95 13.88 -15.24 19.52
CA GLU A 95 14.29 -14.50 18.33
C GLU A 95 14.80 -15.53 17.31
N THR A 96 14.01 -15.76 16.27
CA THR A 96 14.58 -16.36 15.07
C THR A 96 15.71 -15.45 14.61
N ILE A 97 16.93 -16.00 14.52
CA ILE A 97 18.10 -15.29 14.00
C ILE A 97 17.73 -14.83 12.58
N SER A 98 17.27 -13.60 12.46
CA SER A 98 17.19 -12.96 11.15
C SER A 98 18.63 -12.73 10.72
N ILE A 99 19.00 -13.25 9.56
CA ILE A 99 20.27 -12.88 8.91
C ILE A 99 20.25 -11.35 8.85
N VAL A 100 21.16 -10.73 9.61
CA VAL A 100 21.31 -9.27 9.60
C VAL A 100 21.85 -8.91 8.23
N ASP A 101 21.02 -8.35 7.39
CA ASP A 101 21.48 -7.81 6.11
C ASP A 101 22.06 -6.42 6.38
N ASP A 102 23.40 -6.38 6.45
CA ASP A 102 24.17 -5.14 6.64
C ASP A 102 24.36 -4.35 5.33
N SER A 103 23.46 -4.52 4.36
CA SER A 103 23.41 -3.63 3.21
C SER A 103 23.13 -2.19 3.67
N ILE A 104 23.71 -1.22 2.99
CA ILE A 104 23.53 0.21 3.32
C ILE A 104 22.04 0.56 3.39
N ILE A 105 21.25 0.06 2.46
CA ILE A 105 19.80 0.33 2.38
C ILE A 105 19.08 -0.22 3.60
N ASN A 106 19.36 -1.44 4.01
CA ASN A 106 18.72 -2.04 5.19
C ASN A 106 19.17 -1.36 6.48
N MET A 107 20.45 -0.99 6.60
CA MET A 107 20.92 -0.22 7.75
C MET A 107 20.22 1.13 7.87
N ILE A 108 20.00 1.83 6.74
CA ILE A 108 19.24 3.09 6.71
C ILE A 108 17.78 2.87 7.11
N ASN A 109 17.13 1.86 6.55
CA ASN A 109 15.73 1.52 6.85
C ASN A 109 15.53 1.13 8.32
N GLU A 110 16.51 0.48 8.93
CA GLU A 110 16.54 0.15 10.35
C GLU A 110 16.93 1.33 11.26
N ARG A 111 17.16 2.52 10.70
CA ARG A 111 17.65 3.72 11.40
C ARG A 111 19.02 3.54 12.03
N ARG A 112 19.86 2.71 11.46
CA ARG A 112 21.24 2.45 11.84
C ARG A 112 22.25 3.20 10.96
N GLY A 113 21.81 4.29 10.33
CA GLY A 113 22.64 5.09 9.43
C GLY A 113 23.92 5.62 10.07
N ASN A 114 23.90 5.89 11.37
CA ASN A 114 25.09 6.34 12.13
C ASN A 114 26.17 5.25 12.28
N GLU A 115 25.84 3.99 12.06
CA GLU A 115 26.77 2.88 12.13
C GLU A 115 27.45 2.61 10.77
N ILE A 116 27.02 3.29 9.70
CA ILE A 116 27.60 3.10 8.36
C ILE A 116 28.91 3.84 8.26
N PRO A 117 30.05 3.16 8.01
CA PRO A 117 31.31 3.81 7.78
C PRO A 117 31.25 4.71 6.53
N VAL A 118 31.87 5.90 6.59
CA VAL A 118 31.90 6.83 5.45
C VAL A 118 32.47 6.17 4.20
N SER A 119 33.42 5.26 4.36
CA SER A 119 34.00 4.49 3.24
C SER A 119 32.98 3.68 2.45
N LYS A 120 31.90 3.16 3.08
CA LYS A 120 30.80 2.48 2.39
C LYS A 120 29.89 3.42 1.61
N LEU A 121 29.91 4.72 1.93
CA LEU A 121 29.12 5.74 1.23
C LEU A 121 29.84 6.36 0.02
N MET A 122 31.09 5.97 -0.24
CA MET A 122 31.87 6.53 -1.36
C MET A 122 31.20 6.29 -2.72
N ASP A 123 30.56 5.13 -2.91
CA ASP A 123 29.84 4.81 -4.14
C ASP A 123 28.60 5.73 -4.35
N PHE A 124 28.18 6.40 -3.30
CA PHE A 124 27.02 7.30 -3.28
C PHE A 124 27.43 8.75 -2.92
N ALA A 125 28.67 9.12 -3.17
CA ALA A 125 29.23 10.43 -2.78
C ALA A 125 28.45 11.64 -3.33
N CYS A 126 27.72 11.46 -4.44
CA CYS A 126 26.82 12.47 -5.00
C CYS A 126 25.41 12.50 -4.36
N GLY A 127 25.15 11.66 -3.36
CA GLY A 127 23.83 11.51 -2.74
C GLY A 127 22.80 10.73 -3.56
N ARG A 128 23.20 10.12 -4.68
CA ARG A 128 22.31 9.35 -5.54
C ARG A 128 22.44 7.87 -5.25
N PHE A 129 21.33 7.24 -4.91
CA PHE A 129 21.22 5.79 -4.91
C PHE A 129 20.83 5.27 -6.30
N PRO A 130 21.18 4.02 -6.65
CA PRO A 130 20.72 3.39 -7.89
C PRO A 130 19.19 3.40 -7.99
N GLY A 131 18.67 3.55 -9.21
CA GLY A 131 17.23 3.46 -9.44
C GLY A 131 16.66 2.12 -8.95
N ALA A 132 15.39 2.14 -8.51
CA ALA A 132 14.65 0.97 -8.01
C ALA A 132 15.24 0.32 -6.74
N THR A 133 16.04 1.03 -5.94
CA THR A 133 16.52 0.51 -4.63
C THR A 133 15.39 0.15 -3.69
N THR A 134 14.24 0.81 -3.78
CA THR A 134 13.01 0.47 -3.04
C THR A 134 12.44 -0.89 -3.41
N ASN A 135 12.87 -1.53 -4.49
CA ASN A 135 12.50 -2.91 -4.83
C ASN A 135 12.90 -3.90 -3.71
N ASN A 136 13.96 -3.59 -2.97
CA ASN A 136 14.43 -4.43 -1.87
C ASN A 136 13.55 -4.31 -0.62
N GLU A 137 12.76 -3.23 -0.52
CA GLU A 137 11.85 -3.00 0.59
C GLU A 137 10.39 -3.25 0.18
N LYS A 138 9.86 -4.38 0.59
CA LYS A 138 8.45 -4.74 0.34
C LYS A 138 7.59 -4.32 1.52
N ARG A 139 7.05 -3.10 1.50
CA ARG A 139 6.28 -2.53 2.62
C ARG A 139 4.94 -3.21 2.85
N ASN A 140 4.31 -3.73 1.80
CA ASN A 140 3.07 -4.50 1.88
C ASN A 140 1.93 -3.76 2.64
N ILE A 141 1.78 -2.47 2.37
CA ILE A 141 0.93 -1.55 3.14
C ILE A 141 -0.56 -1.61 2.79
N SER A 142 -0.91 -2.07 1.58
CA SER A 142 -2.31 -2.08 1.15
C SER A 142 -3.01 -3.39 1.48
N ASN A 143 -4.27 -3.29 1.89
CA ASN A 143 -5.17 -4.43 2.06
C ASN A 143 -5.97 -4.73 0.78
N ILE A 144 -6.03 -3.78 -0.17
CA ILE A 144 -6.71 -3.93 -1.45
C ILE A 144 -5.72 -3.74 -2.59
N VAL A 145 -5.84 -4.55 -3.61
CA VAL A 145 -4.96 -4.54 -4.78
C VAL A 145 -5.75 -4.72 -6.07
N PRO A 146 -5.26 -4.24 -7.21
CA PRO A 146 -5.93 -4.50 -8.48
C PRO A 146 -5.76 -5.96 -8.90
N ARG A 147 -6.85 -6.58 -9.34
CA ARG A 147 -6.88 -7.87 -10.00
C ARG A 147 -7.10 -7.68 -11.48
N TRP A 148 -6.32 -8.35 -12.32
CA TRP A 148 -6.45 -8.32 -13.77
C TRP A 148 -7.48 -9.33 -14.25
N ILE A 149 -8.48 -8.83 -14.99
CA ILE A 149 -9.53 -9.61 -15.67
C ILE A 149 -9.18 -9.61 -17.15
N LYS A 150 -8.48 -10.64 -17.57
CA LYS A 150 -7.87 -10.73 -18.91
C LYS A 150 -8.87 -10.67 -20.06
N GLU A 151 -10.07 -11.22 -19.86
CA GLU A 151 -11.15 -11.24 -20.85
C GLU A 151 -11.66 -9.84 -21.24
N ASN A 152 -11.51 -8.90 -20.32
CA ASN A 152 -11.93 -7.51 -20.48
C ASN A 152 -10.78 -6.60 -20.93
N CYS A 153 -9.56 -7.12 -21.04
CA CYS A 153 -8.39 -6.32 -21.39
C CYS A 153 -8.34 -6.04 -22.90
N ILE A 154 -8.14 -4.78 -23.25
CA ILE A 154 -7.92 -4.30 -24.63
C ILE A 154 -6.46 -3.94 -24.89
N GLU A 155 -5.55 -4.28 -24.00
CA GLU A 155 -4.09 -4.06 -24.11
C GLU A 155 -3.69 -2.58 -24.30
N CYS A 156 -4.48 -1.64 -23.80
CA CYS A 156 -4.23 -0.21 -24.03
C CYS A 156 -3.03 0.35 -23.26
N GLY A 157 -2.54 -0.33 -22.21
CA GLY A 157 -1.41 0.13 -21.37
C GLY A 157 -1.71 1.26 -20.40
N MET A 158 -2.93 1.81 -20.37
CA MET A 158 -3.28 2.96 -19.53
C MET A 158 -3.05 2.71 -18.03
N CYS A 159 -3.33 1.50 -17.53
CA CYS A 159 -3.09 1.14 -16.14
C CYS A 159 -1.60 1.15 -15.76
N VAL A 160 -0.73 0.82 -16.69
CA VAL A 160 0.73 0.84 -16.50
C VAL A 160 1.22 2.27 -16.39
N LEU A 161 0.80 3.14 -17.31
CA LEU A 161 1.23 4.55 -17.36
C LEU A 161 0.65 5.37 -16.21
N ALA A 162 -0.56 5.03 -15.73
CA ALA A 162 -1.21 5.74 -14.65
C ALA A 162 -0.74 5.30 -13.25
N CYS A 163 0.01 4.20 -13.14
CA CYS A 163 0.50 3.72 -11.85
C CYS A 163 1.65 4.59 -11.35
N PRO A 164 1.47 5.37 -10.25
CA PRO A 164 2.51 6.28 -9.77
C PRO A 164 3.75 5.57 -9.23
N HIS A 165 3.64 4.27 -8.93
CA HIS A 165 4.74 3.47 -8.37
C HIS A 165 5.30 2.44 -9.36
N ALA A 166 4.81 2.40 -10.60
CA ALA A 166 5.19 1.44 -11.63
C ALA A 166 5.16 -0.03 -11.15
N VAL A 167 4.21 -0.35 -10.26
CA VAL A 167 4.00 -1.70 -9.73
C VAL A 167 3.09 -2.56 -10.60
N ILE A 168 2.53 -1.96 -11.67
CA ILE A 168 1.78 -2.63 -12.72
C ILE A 168 2.61 -2.56 -13.98
N ARG A 169 2.87 -3.71 -14.60
CA ARG A 169 3.62 -3.75 -15.86
C ARG A 169 2.94 -4.60 -16.90
N ALA A 170 2.99 -4.13 -18.13
CA ALA A 170 2.66 -4.91 -19.31
C ALA A 170 3.87 -5.77 -19.68
N ILE A 171 3.62 -7.04 -19.92
CA ILE A 171 4.62 -8.02 -20.34
C ILE A 171 4.19 -8.59 -21.67
N ALA A 172 5.11 -8.67 -22.61
CA ALA A 172 4.91 -9.36 -23.88
C ALA A 172 6.00 -10.43 -24.06
N ASN A 173 5.60 -11.68 -24.14
CA ASN A 173 6.51 -12.81 -24.42
C ASN A 173 5.73 -13.98 -25.04
N GLU A 174 6.45 -15.01 -25.45
CA GLU A 174 5.87 -16.21 -26.09
C GLU A 174 5.33 -17.22 -25.08
N SER A 175 5.86 -17.24 -23.85
CA SER A 175 5.70 -18.34 -22.90
C SER A 175 4.78 -18.06 -21.71
N ASP A 176 4.18 -16.86 -21.61
CA ASP A 176 3.32 -16.53 -20.46
C ASP A 176 2.01 -17.34 -20.49
N ALA A 177 1.88 -18.28 -19.55
CA ALA A 177 0.68 -19.14 -19.47
C ALA A 177 -0.60 -18.33 -19.19
N ASP A 178 -0.50 -17.21 -18.46
CA ASP A 178 -1.64 -16.38 -18.08
C ASP A 178 -1.97 -15.30 -19.12
N GLY A 179 -1.06 -15.09 -20.09
CA GLY A 179 -1.19 -14.06 -21.12
C GLY A 179 -2.32 -14.35 -22.12
N ILE A 180 -2.89 -13.27 -22.66
CA ILE A 180 -3.82 -13.31 -23.80
C ILE A 180 -3.04 -13.17 -25.11
N PRO A 181 -3.55 -13.64 -26.27
CA PRO A 181 -2.90 -13.39 -27.55
C PRO A 181 -2.67 -11.88 -27.77
N PHE A 182 -1.46 -11.49 -28.11
CA PHE A 182 -1.15 -10.07 -28.30
C PHE A 182 -1.70 -9.57 -29.64
N ILE A 183 -2.59 -8.58 -29.60
CA ILE A 183 -3.28 -8.06 -30.81
C ILE A 183 -2.27 -7.55 -31.83
N GLY A 184 -2.30 -8.15 -33.03
CA GLY A 184 -1.44 -7.78 -34.16
C GLY A 184 0.04 -8.18 -34.01
N LYS A 185 0.34 -9.15 -33.13
CA LYS A 185 1.70 -9.71 -32.92
C LYS A 185 1.62 -11.22 -32.76
N ASP A 186 1.73 -11.93 -33.86
CA ASP A 186 1.65 -13.39 -33.88
C ASP A 186 2.74 -14.03 -33.01
N GLY A 187 2.40 -15.07 -32.31
CA GLY A 187 3.29 -15.82 -31.42
C GLY A 187 3.54 -15.16 -30.06
N LEU A 188 3.18 -13.89 -29.88
CA LEU A 188 3.34 -13.21 -28.57
C LEU A 188 2.05 -13.25 -27.76
N LYS A 189 2.23 -13.30 -26.45
CA LYS A 189 1.16 -13.13 -25.46
C LYS A 189 1.39 -11.84 -24.70
N TYR A 190 0.31 -11.17 -24.36
CA TYR A 190 0.28 -9.95 -23.54
C TYR A 190 -0.30 -10.25 -22.17
N SER A 191 0.31 -9.77 -21.13
CA SER A 191 -0.22 -9.86 -19.76
C SER A 191 0.04 -8.60 -18.96
N ILE A 192 -0.79 -8.41 -17.94
CA ILE A 192 -0.58 -7.38 -16.90
C ILE A 192 -0.13 -8.09 -15.62
N LYS A 193 1.05 -7.77 -15.17
CA LYS A 193 1.61 -8.28 -13.91
C LYS A 193 1.60 -7.17 -12.86
N ILE A 194 1.28 -7.53 -11.63
CA ILE A 194 1.06 -6.58 -10.53
C ILE A 194 1.86 -7.04 -9.33
N SER A 195 2.78 -6.18 -8.86
CA SER A 195 3.51 -6.44 -7.61
C SER A 195 2.67 -5.96 -6.42
N GLU A 196 1.91 -6.86 -5.83
CA GLU A 196 0.95 -6.56 -4.77
C GLU A 196 1.62 -6.01 -3.50
N LYS A 197 2.84 -6.47 -3.18
CA LYS A 197 3.59 -6.01 -2.00
C LYS A 197 4.05 -4.56 -2.11
N ASP A 198 4.17 -4.05 -3.33
CA ASP A 198 4.57 -2.67 -3.62
C ASP A 198 3.37 -1.76 -3.90
N CYS A 199 2.17 -2.34 -4.04
CA CYS A 199 0.95 -1.61 -4.31
C CYS A 199 0.47 -0.83 -3.09
N THR A 200 0.08 0.44 -3.29
CA THR A 200 -0.49 1.31 -2.25
C THR A 200 -2.01 1.29 -2.18
N GLY A 201 -2.69 0.55 -3.08
CA GLY A 201 -4.14 0.43 -3.11
C GLY A 201 -4.90 1.69 -3.55
N CYS A 202 -4.24 2.64 -4.21
CA CYS A 202 -4.82 3.94 -4.56
C CYS A 202 -5.98 3.87 -5.57
N GLY A 203 -6.16 2.77 -6.31
CA GLY A 203 -7.28 2.55 -7.24
C GLY A 203 -7.19 3.29 -8.58
N VAL A 204 -6.15 4.11 -8.82
CA VAL A 204 -6.01 4.90 -10.06
C VAL A 204 -6.04 4.00 -11.30
N CYS A 205 -5.35 2.87 -11.29
CA CYS A 205 -5.31 1.93 -12.41
C CYS A 205 -6.70 1.37 -12.79
N ALA A 206 -7.52 1.06 -11.79
CA ALA A 206 -8.89 0.60 -12.01
C ALA A 206 -9.80 1.76 -12.49
N SER A 207 -9.54 2.98 -12.00
CA SER A 207 -10.28 4.18 -12.42
C SER A 207 -10.09 4.48 -13.89
N VAL A 208 -8.84 4.50 -14.38
CA VAL A 208 -8.50 4.85 -15.77
C VAL A 208 -8.72 3.71 -16.77
N CYS A 209 -9.02 2.50 -16.31
CA CYS A 209 -9.21 1.36 -17.19
C CYS A 209 -10.49 1.51 -18.02
N PRO A 210 -10.40 1.61 -19.36
CA PRO A 210 -11.59 1.68 -20.20
C PRO A 210 -12.29 0.31 -20.33
N GLY A 211 -11.51 -0.76 -20.31
CA GLY A 211 -11.98 -2.12 -20.52
C GLY A 211 -12.61 -2.38 -21.88
N LYS A 212 -13.14 -3.57 -22.06
CA LYS A 212 -13.84 -3.98 -23.27
C LYS A 212 -15.34 -3.70 -23.14
N MET A 213 -15.89 -2.89 -24.05
CA MET A 213 -17.32 -2.53 -24.02
C MET A 213 -17.77 -1.94 -22.67
N GLY A 214 -16.94 -1.12 -22.03
CA GLY A 214 -17.22 -0.53 -20.71
C GLY A 214 -17.01 -1.46 -19.51
N LYS A 215 -16.67 -2.73 -19.71
CA LYS A 215 -16.33 -3.67 -18.64
C LYS A 215 -14.85 -3.56 -18.32
N LYS A 216 -14.52 -3.04 -17.14
CA LYS A 216 -13.15 -2.83 -16.71
C LYS A 216 -12.35 -4.13 -16.65
N ALA A 217 -11.09 -4.04 -17.06
CA ALA A 217 -10.12 -5.15 -16.97
C ALA A 217 -9.33 -5.13 -15.66
N LEU A 218 -9.53 -4.13 -14.81
CA LEU A 218 -8.96 -4.06 -13.47
C LEU A 218 -10.05 -3.75 -12.44
N GLU A 219 -10.04 -4.52 -11.39
CA GLU A 219 -10.97 -4.45 -10.26
C GLU A 219 -10.15 -4.44 -8.97
N MET A 220 -10.50 -3.56 -8.03
CA MET A 220 -9.87 -3.55 -6.72
C MET A 220 -10.50 -4.63 -5.84
N VAL A 221 -9.68 -5.55 -5.36
CA VAL A 221 -10.08 -6.69 -4.51
C VAL A 221 -9.29 -6.71 -3.22
N GLU A 222 -9.82 -7.38 -2.20
CA GLU A 222 -9.05 -7.67 -1.00
C GLU A 222 -7.85 -8.55 -1.35
N LYS A 223 -6.72 -8.22 -0.76
CA LYS A 223 -5.49 -8.96 -0.96
C LYS A 223 -5.57 -10.30 -0.22
N THR A 224 -5.59 -11.38 -0.98
CA THR A 224 -5.60 -12.75 -0.45
C THR A 224 -4.20 -13.32 -0.26
N GLU A 225 -3.29 -12.99 -1.18
CA GLU A 225 -1.89 -13.44 -1.15
C GLU A 225 -0.94 -12.23 -1.20
N LYS A 226 0.23 -12.41 -0.59
CA LYS A 226 1.25 -11.35 -0.55
C LYS A 226 2.30 -11.62 -1.62
N VAL A 227 1.94 -11.43 -2.88
CA VAL A 227 2.83 -11.67 -4.01
C VAL A 227 3.70 -10.44 -4.27
N GLY A 228 5.00 -10.64 -4.21
CA GLY A 228 6.00 -9.70 -4.72
C GLY A 228 6.55 -10.24 -6.03
N ILE A 229 6.61 -9.41 -7.05
CA ILE A 229 7.15 -9.81 -8.36
C ILE A 229 8.51 -9.16 -8.54
N ASP A 230 9.50 -9.97 -8.91
CA ASP A 230 10.74 -9.48 -9.48
C ASP A 230 10.55 -9.32 -10.99
N PHE A 231 10.29 -8.10 -11.42
CA PHE A 231 10.08 -7.82 -12.83
C PHE A 231 11.36 -7.96 -13.67
N ASP A 232 12.54 -7.86 -13.06
CA ASP A 232 13.80 -7.99 -13.77
C ASP A 232 14.09 -9.45 -14.16
N ALA A 233 13.48 -10.40 -13.44
CA ALA A 233 13.53 -11.81 -13.79
C ALA A 233 12.56 -12.19 -14.93
N ILE A 234 11.62 -11.31 -15.30
CA ILE A 234 10.63 -11.59 -16.35
C ILE A 234 11.15 -11.11 -17.70
N LYS A 235 11.36 -12.06 -18.62
CA LYS A 235 11.69 -11.72 -20.00
C LYS A 235 10.47 -11.11 -20.68
N SER A 236 10.61 -9.90 -21.20
CA SER A 236 9.60 -9.20 -21.98
C SER A 236 10.23 -8.57 -23.20
N VAL A 237 9.52 -8.58 -24.31
CA VAL A 237 9.92 -7.91 -25.55
C VAL A 237 8.99 -6.74 -25.83
N ASN A 238 9.49 -5.71 -26.49
CA ASN A 238 8.65 -4.61 -26.96
C ASN A 238 8.62 -4.59 -28.49
N PRO A 239 7.60 -5.21 -29.11
CA PRO A 239 7.49 -5.26 -30.57
C PRO A 239 6.85 -4.01 -31.17
N LEU A 240 6.59 -2.97 -30.37
CA LEU A 240 5.89 -1.77 -30.79
C LEU A 240 6.79 -0.52 -30.77
N PRO A 241 6.50 0.49 -31.61
CA PRO A 241 7.21 1.75 -31.53
C PRO A 241 7.01 2.45 -30.17
N LYS A 242 8.10 2.98 -29.62
CA LYS A 242 8.08 3.76 -28.35
C LYS A 242 7.33 5.09 -28.46
N THR A 243 6.87 5.46 -29.65
CA THR A 243 6.03 6.63 -29.91
C THR A 243 4.54 6.36 -29.70
N THR A 244 4.17 5.13 -29.38
CA THR A 244 2.78 4.74 -29.12
C THR A 244 2.56 4.51 -27.61
N ILE A 245 1.35 4.79 -27.11
CA ILE A 245 0.98 4.56 -25.70
C ILE A 245 1.27 3.10 -25.28
N LYS A 246 0.86 2.13 -26.10
CA LYS A 246 1.10 0.71 -25.85
C LYS A 246 2.59 0.37 -25.87
N GLY A 247 3.37 0.96 -26.78
CA GLY A 247 4.81 0.77 -26.87
C GLY A 247 5.53 1.34 -25.64
N VAL A 248 5.15 2.52 -25.16
CA VAL A 248 5.70 3.10 -23.92
C VAL A 248 5.35 2.23 -22.71
N ALA A 249 4.13 1.69 -22.64
CA ALA A 249 3.70 0.85 -21.55
C ALA A 249 4.46 -0.49 -21.44
N LEU A 250 5.08 -0.95 -22.51
CA LEU A 250 5.94 -2.15 -22.55
C LEU A 250 7.40 -1.86 -22.20
N GLU A 251 7.81 -0.58 -22.11
CA GLU A 251 9.16 -0.22 -21.70
C GLU A 251 9.37 -0.41 -20.19
N ARG A 252 10.62 -0.64 -19.82
CA ARG A 252 11.00 -0.64 -18.40
C ARG A 252 10.89 0.79 -17.86
N PRO A 253 10.12 1.04 -16.79
CA PRO A 253 10.10 2.36 -16.18
C PRO A 253 11.46 2.67 -15.56
N LEU A 254 11.93 3.91 -15.72
CA LEU A 254 13.16 4.39 -15.09
C LEU A 254 13.02 4.57 -13.59
N PHE A 255 11.79 4.68 -13.15
CA PHE A 255 11.42 4.94 -11.77
C PHE A 255 10.35 3.93 -11.32
N ALA A 256 10.56 3.25 -10.21
CA ALA A 256 9.65 2.20 -9.76
C ALA A 256 9.73 1.96 -8.24
N TYR A 257 8.64 1.44 -7.69
CA TYR A 257 8.50 0.95 -6.31
C TYR A 257 8.66 2.01 -5.23
N SER A 258 8.47 3.27 -5.55
CA SER A 258 8.43 4.31 -4.53
C SER A 258 7.36 3.99 -3.49
N GLY A 259 7.74 4.02 -2.22
CA GLY A 259 6.80 3.88 -1.11
C GLY A 259 6.14 5.19 -0.70
N ALA A 260 6.51 6.31 -1.34
CA ALA A 260 5.95 7.63 -1.07
C ALA A 260 4.65 7.87 -1.85
N CYS A 261 3.94 8.95 -1.51
CA CYS A 261 2.86 9.43 -2.34
C CYS A 261 3.40 9.86 -3.70
N ALA A 262 2.61 9.68 -4.77
CA ALA A 262 3.00 10.05 -6.12
C ALA A 262 3.54 11.49 -6.18
N GLY A 263 4.78 11.65 -6.64
CA GLY A 263 5.45 12.94 -6.76
C GLY A 263 6.08 13.51 -5.50
N CYS A 264 6.00 12.83 -4.35
CA CYS A 264 6.66 13.25 -3.12
C CYS A 264 7.94 12.45 -2.88
N GLY A 265 9.09 13.12 -2.94
CA GLY A 265 10.41 12.52 -2.65
C GLY A 265 11.04 11.74 -3.79
N GLU A 266 10.42 11.72 -4.95
CA GLU A 266 10.92 11.02 -6.12
C GLU A 266 11.55 11.93 -7.17
N THR A 267 11.48 13.20 -7.02
CA THR A 267 12.07 14.19 -7.94
C THR A 267 13.46 14.60 -7.52
#